data_8d43d841ffaeae96aaee5c1f339c194c
#
_entry.id   8d43d841ffaeae96aaee5c1f339c194c
#
_cell.length_a   1.000
_cell.length_b   1.000
_cell.length_c   1.000
_cell.angle_alpha   90.00
_cell.angle_beta   90.00
_cell.angle_gamma   90.00
#
_symmetry.space_group_name_H-M   'P 1'
#
loop_
_entity.id
_entity.type
_entity.pdbx_description
1 polymer ?
#
loop_
_entity_poly.entity_id
_entity_poly.type
_entity_poly.pdbx_seq_one_letter_code
_entity_poly.pdbx_strand_id
1 'polypeptide(L)'
;MRKNSTWISLTIATATAFGATAFTAPRRPSSVVTTVAPRTNPWIDVTATLDPATTPVYEGDAPIRFDFLKDMRKGDGFTLSAYSLGAHSGTHIDAPMHFVRDGAPIDRVPLEPLIGPARVIDIGDGVQSISAAELNRHAWRGAPRVIFRTRSSQRGWMHSSTFHRDFAYIAPDAAQLLADAGVQLVGIDYISAEQFAAPAPMTHRILLGRGIPIVEGLALEGVRAGDYDLIVLPMKVGGHEAAPARAVLRKRIP
;
A
#
# COMPACT_ATOMS: atom_id res chain seq x y z
N MET A 1 57.24 -71.47 32.15
CA MET A 1 56.46 -72.55 32.81
C MET A 1 54.98 -72.25 32.79
N ARG A 2 54.22 -73.18 32.13
CA ARG A 2 52.81 -73.48 32.43
C ARG A 2 51.71 -72.50 32.01
N LYS A 3 50.59 -72.95 31.55
CA LYS A 3 50.02 -74.22 30.99
C LYS A 3 48.86 -73.84 30.12
N ASN A 4 48.72 -74.54 28.99
CA ASN A 4 47.52 -74.50 28.12
C ASN A 4 46.29 -75.02 28.88
N SER A 5 45.15 -74.41 28.66
CA SER A 5 43.84 -75.01 28.87
C SER A 5 42.91 -74.53 27.79
N THR A 6 42.65 -75.42 26.87
CA THR A 6 41.73 -75.33 25.76
C THR A 6 40.32 -75.57 26.25
N TRP A 7 39.40 -74.59 26.08
CA TRP A 7 37.95 -74.79 26.26
C TRP A 7 37.28 -74.73 24.88
N ILE A 8 36.61 -75.76 24.53
CA ILE A 8 35.77 -75.89 23.33
C ILE A 8 34.41 -75.36 23.78
N SER A 9 33.95 -74.23 23.22
CA SER A 9 32.58 -73.72 23.40
C SER A 9 31.75 -74.08 22.19
N LEU A 10 30.76 -74.90 22.42
CA LEU A 10 29.74 -75.28 21.47
C LEU A 10 28.71 -74.13 21.39
N THR A 11 28.65 -73.44 20.22
CA THR A 11 27.70 -72.34 19.99
C THR A 11 26.45 -72.91 19.30
N ILE A 12 25.30 -72.93 19.99
CA ILE A 12 24.00 -73.25 19.41
C ILE A 12 23.47 -71.93 18.84
N ALA A 13 23.32 -71.82 17.52
CA ALA A 13 22.68 -70.70 16.86
C ALA A 13 21.17 -70.91 16.84
N THR A 14 20.43 -70.17 17.63
CA THR A 14 18.97 -70.05 17.51
C THR A 14 18.66 -68.86 16.58
N ALA A 15 18.12 -69.17 15.39
CA ALA A 15 17.64 -68.14 14.46
C ALA A 15 16.25 -67.66 14.90
N THR A 16 16.16 -66.48 15.46
CA THR A 16 14.88 -65.76 15.66
C THR A 16 14.56 -64.93 14.45
N ALA A 17 13.50 -65.31 13.72
CA ALA A 17 12.97 -64.53 12.59
C ALA A 17 12.23 -63.28 13.17
N PHE A 18 12.82 -62.09 12.98
CA PHE A 18 12.14 -60.82 13.23
C PHE A 18 11.25 -60.50 12.01
N GLY A 19 9.95 -60.59 12.17
CA GLY A 19 8.97 -60.08 11.22
C GLY A 19 9.06 -58.57 11.11
N ALA A 20 9.47 -58.06 9.94
CA ALA A 20 9.47 -56.62 9.65
C ALA A 20 8.00 -56.16 9.42
N THR A 21 7.39 -55.57 10.43
CA THR A 21 6.15 -54.81 10.26
C THR A 21 6.49 -53.47 9.59
N ALA A 22 6.10 -53.32 8.31
CA ALA A 22 6.23 -52.06 7.59
C ALA A 22 5.30 -51.01 8.23
N PHE A 23 5.89 -50.04 8.93
CA PHE A 23 5.19 -48.84 9.37
C PHE A 23 4.92 -47.97 8.14
N THR A 24 3.66 -47.99 7.64
CA THR A 24 3.21 -47.00 6.66
C THR A 24 3.03 -45.67 7.37
N ALA A 25 3.92 -44.72 7.09
CA ALA A 25 3.78 -43.34 7.58
C ALA A 25 2.45 -42.74 7.09
N PRO A 26 1.70 -42.03 7.94
CA PRO A 26 0.45 -41.40 7.53
C PRO A 26 0.72 -40.38 6.43
N ARG A 27 0.03 -40.50 5.31
CA ARG A 27 0.06 -39.51 4.22
C ARG A 27 -0.40 -38.17 4.81
N ARG A 28 0.45 -37.16 4.73
CA ARG A 28 0.06 -35.77 5.03
C ARG A 28 -1.12 -35.40 4.13
N PRO A 29 -2.21 -34.82 4.66
CA PRO A 29 -3.29 -34.35 3.81
C PRO A 29 -2.72 -33.26 2.89
N SER A 30 -2.93 -33.42 1.59
CA SER A 30 -2.65 -32.38 0.61
C SER A 30 -3.45 -31.14 0.99
N SER A 31 -2.76 -30.03 1.29
CA SER A 31 -3.43 -28.74 1.47
C SER A 31 -4.11 -28.38 0.16
N VAL A 32 -5.43 -28.52 0.13
CA VAL A 32 -6.23 -28.03 -0.99
C VAL A 32 -6.19 -26.50 -0.92
N VAL A 33 -5.34 -25.90 -1.73
CA VAL A 33 -5.41 -24.46 -2.00
C VAL A 33 -6.66 -24.25 -2.84
N THR A 34 -7.74 -23.85 -2.21
CA THR A 34 -8.97 -23.47 -2.92
C THR A 34 -8.68 -22.18 -3.68
N THR A 35 -8.43 -22.27 -4.97
CA THR A 35 -8.38 -21.11 -5.86
C THR A 35 -9.79 -20.59 -6.04
N VAL A 36 -10.08 -19.42 -5.46
CA VAL A 36 -11.32 -18.70 -5.71
C VAL A 36 -11.30 -18.21 -7.16
N ALA A 37 -12.27 -18.62 -7.97
CA ALA A 37 -12.41 -18.15 -9.34
C ALA A 37 -12.49 -16.60 -9.37
N PRO A 38 -11.81 -15.91 -10.32
CA PRO A 38 -11.85 -14.46 -10.41
C PRO A 38 -13.28 -14.00 -10.71
N ARG A 39 -13.76 -13.02 -9.96
CA ARG A 39 -15.04 -12.36 -10.21
C ARG A 39 -14.98 -11.54 -11.51
N THR A 40 -16.08 -11.42 -12.24
CA THR A 40 -16.19 -10.72 -13.54
C THR A 40 -15.90 -9.21 -13.47
N ASN A 41 -15.82 -8.63 -12.28
CA ASN A 41 -15.41 -7.22 -12.04
C ASN A 41 -14.53 -7.15 -10.78
N PRO A 42 -13.24 -7.52 -10.89
CA PRO A 42 -12.35 -7.57 -9.73
C PRO A 42 -12.02 -6.17 -9.21
N TRP A 43 -11.74 -6.09 -7.91
CA TRP A 43 -11.09 -4.93 -7.33
C TRP A 43 -9.65 -4.82 -7.86
N ILE A 44 -9.23 -3.61 -8.20
CA ILE A 44 -7.87 -3.27 -8.61
C ILE A 44 -7.20 -2.67 -7.38
N ASP A 45 -6.12 -3.29 -6.93
CA ASP A 45 -5.29 -2.74 -5.88
C ASP A 45 -4.41 -1.62 -6.46
N VAL A 46 -4.59 -0.42 -5.95
CA VAL A 46 -3.87 0.79 -6.35
C VAL A 46 -3.00 1.32 -5.21
N THR A 47 -2.63 0.43 -4.29
CA THR A 47 -1.74 0.74 -3.18
C THR A 47 -0.30 0.51 -3.62
N ALA A 48 0.57 1.47 -3.42
CA ALA A 48 2.01 1.26 -3.55
C ALA A 48 2.49 0.29 -2.46
N THR A 49 3.26 -0.73 -2.86
CA THR A 49 3.88 -1.64 -1.89
C THR A 49 4.89 -0.86 -1.06
N LEU A 50 4.74 -0.90 0.27
CA LEU A 50 5.76 -0.36 1.16
C LEU A 50 6.98 -1.28 1.17
N ASP A 51 8.09 -0.81 0.63
CA ASP A 51 9.37 -1.51 0.57
C ASP A 51 10.51 -0.49 0.65
N PRO A 52 11.46 -0.62 1.59
CA PRO A 52 12.60 0.31 1.71
C PRO A 52 13.42 0.48 0.42
N ALA A 53 13.41 -0.55 -0.46
CA ALA A 53 14.19 -0.53 -1.70
C ALA A 53 13.46 0.14 -2.87
N THR A 54 12.12 0.19 -2.84
CA THR A 54 11.32 0.59 -4.02
C THR A 54 10.29 1.69 -3.74
N THR A 55 10.03 2.04 -2.48
CA THR A 55 9.09 3.12 -2.15
C THR A 55 9.82 4.45 -2.07
N PRO A 56 9.39 5.48 -2.83
CA PRO A 56 9.95 6.82 -2.68
C PRO A 56 9.58 7.40 -1.31
N VAL A 57 10.52 8.14 -0.73
CA VAL A 57 10.30 8.89 0.52
C VAL A 57 10.52 10.37 0.21
N TYR A 58 9.64 11.25 0.71
CA TYR A 58 9.80 12.69 0.54
C TYR A 58 11.10 13.16 1.19
N GLU A 59 11.78 14.12 0.58
CA GLU A 59 13.06 14.61 1.07
C GLU A 59 12.94 15.19 2.50
N GLY A 60 13.69 14.63 3.42
CA GLY A 60 13.67 15.01 4.84
C GLY A 60 12.79 14.15 5.73
N ASP A 61 11.94 13.29 5.16
CA ASP A 61 11.11 12.39 5.95
C ASP A 61 11.87 11.16 6.46
N ALA A 62 11.28 10.51 7.47
CA ALA A 62 11.83 9.32 8.06
C ALA A 62 11.88 8.16 7.03
N PRO A 63 13.01 7.44 6.92
CA PRO A 63 13.13 6.32 6.01
C PRO A 63 12.27 5.15 6.46
N ILE A 64 11.80 4.36 5.48
CA ILE A 64 11.10 3.10 5.74
C ILE A 64 12.12 2.05 6.21
N ARG A 65 11.81 1.34 7.31
CA ARG A 65 12.62 0.24 7.86
C ARG A 65 11.74 -0.89 8.29
N PHE A 66 12.14 -2.11 7.92
CA PHE A 66 11.48 -3.35 8.30
C PHE A 66 12.50 -4.26 8.95
N ASP A 67 12.20 -4.73 10.16
CA ASP A 67 13.06 -5.61 10.93
C ASP A 67 12.35 -6.93 11.23
N PHE A 68 12.99 -8.06 10.93
CA PHE A 68 12.56 -9.36 11.42
C PHE A 68 13.09 -9.57 12.84
N LEU A 69 12.21 -9.46 13.82
CA LEU A 69 12.53 -9.76 15.24
C LEU A 69 12.65 -11.26 15.47
N LYS A 70 11.87 -12.06 14.68
CA LYS A 70 11.91 -13.52 14.60
C LYS A 70 11.74 -13.95 13.14
N ASP A 71 12.41 -15.03 12.72
CA ASP A 71 12.35 -15.51 11.34
C ASP A 71 12.43 -17.04 11.31
N MET A 72 11.36 -17.70 10.87
CA MET A 72 11.32 -19.16 10.71
C MET A 72 12.40 -19.68 9.76
N ARG A 73 12.82 -18.88 8.78
CA ARG A 73 13.92 -19.22 7.86
C ARG A 73 15.28 -19.30 8.57
N LYS A 74 15.40 -18.71 9.77
CA LYS A 74 16.57 -18.71 10.64
C LYS A 74 16.44 -19.69 11.81
N GLY A 75 15.34 -20.49 11.83
CA GLY A 75 15.12 -21.52 12.87
C GLY A 75 14.24 -21.07 14.03
N ASP A 76 13.67 -19.85 14.01
CA ASP A 76 12.69 -19.44 15.01
C ASP A 76 11.38 -20.22 14.88
N GLY A 77 10.60 -20.36 15.93
CA GLY A 77 9.31 -21.06 15.93
C GLY A 77 8.19 -20.31 15.21
N PHE A 78 8.36 -19.01 14.93
CA PHE A 78 7.41 -18.15 14.19
C PHE A 78 8.15 -16.96 13.57
N THR A 79 7.47 -16.23 12.69
CA THR A 79 8.00 -14.99 12.10
C THR A 79 7.31 -13.78 12.73
N LEU A 80 8.10 -12.79 13.18
CA LEU A 80 7.63 -11.54 13.77
C LEU A 80 8.44 -10.38 13.20
N SER A 81 7.75 -9.31 12.77
CA SER A 81 8.38 -8.12 12.20
C SER A 81 8.00 -6.86 13.00
N ALA A 82 8.86 -5.86 12.91
CA ALA A 82 8.59 -4.48 13.32
C ALA A 82 8.73 -3.56 12.11
N TYR A 83 7.94 -2.48 12.07
CA TYR A 83 7.98 -1.46 11.03
C TYR A 83 8.28 -0.10 11.66
N SER A 84 9.16 0.67 11.00
CA SER A 84 9.41 2.08 11.29
C SER A 84 9.31 2.86 9.98
N LEU A 85 8.38 3.82 9.91
CA LEU A 85 8.11 4.61 8.71
C LEU A 85 7.45 5.93 9.08
N GLY A 86 7.54 6.93 8.22
CA GLY A 86 6.80 8.19 8.34
C GLY A 86 5.31 7.99 8.07
N ALA A 87 4.46 8.86 8.61
CA ALA A 87 3.01 8.83 8.38
C ALA A 87 2.64 9.00 6.90
N HIS A 88 3.49 9.70 6.14
CA HIS A 88 3.33 9.98 4.70
C HIS A 88 4.09 8.99 3.80
N SER A 89 4.34 7.75 4.27
CA SER A 89 5.05 6.72 3.50
C SER A 89 4.13 5.99 2.53
N GLY A 90 4.52 5.91 1.25
CA GLY A 90 3.80 5.19 0.21
C GLY A 90 2.39 5.73 -0.02
N THR A 91 1.41 4.86 -0.24
CA THR A 91 0.00 5.28 -0.31
C THR A 91 -0.50 5.63 1.09
N HIS A 92 -0.91 6.88 1.30
CA HIS A 92 -1.36 7.39 2.59
C HIS A 92 -2.51 8.39 2.44
N ILE A 93 -3.09 8.81 3.56
CA ILE A 93 -4.12 9.84 3.61
C ILE A 93 -3.68 10.94 4.57
N ASP A 94 -3.78 12.18 4.10
CA ASP A 94 -3.64 13.38 4.91
C ASP A 94 -4.97 13.77 5.54
N ALA A 95 -4.93 14.01 6.85
CA ALA A 95 -6.02 14.57 7.61
C ALA A 95 -5.88 16.08 7.75
N PRO A 96 -6.95 16.82 8.09
CA PRO A 96 -6.90 18.27 8.33
C PRO A 96 -5.76 18.71 9.24
N MET A 97 -5.42 17.94 10.28
CA MET A 97 -4.34 18.24 11.23
C MET A 97 -3.00 18.51 10.55
N HIS A 98 -2.76 17.95 9.33
CA HIS A 98 -1.47 18.11 8.65
C HIS A 98 -1.11 19.58 8.37
N PHE A 99 -2.06 20.39 7.90
CA PHE A 99 -1.81 21.81 7.57
C PHE A 99 -2.79 22.79 8.23
N VAL A 100 -3.75 22.30 9.02
CA VAL A 100 -4.72 23.12 9.72
C VAL A 100 -4.47 23.04 11.22
N ARG A 101 -4.16 24.19 11.85
CA ARG A 101 -4.03 24.26 13.31
C ARG A 101 -5.35 23.78 13.95
N ASP A 102 -5.25 22.88 14.90
CA ASP A 102 -6.40 22.25 15.57
C ASP A 102 -7.33 21.46 14.63
N GLY A 103 -6.85 21.08 13.43
CA GLY A 103 -7.54 20.23 12.48
C GLY A 103 -7.77 18.82 13.03
N ALA A 104 -8.79 18.12 12.50
CA ALA A 104 -9.10 16.76 12.89
C ALA A 104 -7.93 15.82 12.55
N PRO A 105 -7.50 14.95 13.49
CA PRO A 105 -6.51 13.92 13.24
C PRO A 105 -7.08 12.77 12.37
N ILE A 106 -6.20 11.89 11.87
CA ILE A 106 -6.56 10.84 10.92
C ILE A 106 -7.57 9.82 11.51
N ASP A 107 -7.50 9.54 12.79
CA ASP A 107 -8.43 8.63 13.47
C ASP A 107 -9.85 9.20 13.62
N ARG A 108 -10.05 10.49 13.32
CA ARG A 108 -11.34 11.19 13.33
C ARG A 108 -11.83 11.62 11.95
N VAL A 109 -11.09 11.31 10.88
CA VAL A 109 -11.57 11.53 9.51
C VAL A 109 -12.80 10.65 9.28
N PRO A 110 -13.95 11.22 8.83
CA PRO A 110 -15.15 10.43 8.52
C PRO A 110 -14.89 9.40 7.42
N LEU A 111 -15.65 8.30 7.42
CA LEU A 111 -15.50 7.24 6.42
C LEU A 111 -16.19 7.58 5.08
N GLU A 112 -17.18 8.46 5.11
CA GLU A 112 -17.98 8.83 3.94
C GLU A 112 -17.12 9.37 2.77
N PRO A 113 -16.14 10.28 2.98
CA PRO A 113 -15.22 10.68 1.92
C PRO A 113 -14.36 9.53 1.39
N LEU A 114 -14.07 8.52 2.21
CA LEU A 114 -13.09 7.47 1.90
C LEU A 114 -13.66 6.30 1.10
N ILE A 115 -14.99 6.20 0.98
CA ILE A 115 -15.68 5.08 0.35
C ILE A 115 -16.75 5.59 -0.61
N GLY A 116 -16.76 5.11 -1.85
CA GLY A 116 -17.84 5.36 -2.81
C GLY A 116 -17.40 5.77 -4.20
N PRO A 117 -18.31 6.37 -5.01
CA PRO A 117 -18.01 6.76 -6.37
C PRO A 117 -16.83 7.71 -6.47
N ALA A 118 -15.91 7.44 -7.40
CA ALA A 118 -14.74 8.26 -7.70
C ALA A 118 -14.53 8.33 -9.21
N ARG A 119 -13.91 9.39 -9.68
CA ARG A 119 -13.48 9.54 -11.06
C ARG A 119 -11.98 9.65 -11.17
N VAL A 120 -11.38 8.75 -11.94
CA VAL A 120 -9.96 8.81 -12.32
C VAL A 120 -9.85 9.68 -13.58
N ILE A 121 -8.99 10.68 -13.52
CA ILE A 121 -8.66 11.60 -14.61
C ILE A 121 -7.22 11.34 -15.02
N ASP A 122 -6.98 11.11 -16.31
CA ASP A 122 -5.64 10.99 -16.88
C ASP A 122 -5.17 12.38 -17.33
N ILE A 123 -4.20 12.93 -16.62
CA ILE A 123 -3.62 14.25 -16.88
C ILE A 123 -2.56 14.20 -17.99
N GLY A 124 -2.02 13.01 -18.26
CA GLY A 124 -0.96 12.84 -19.26
C GLY A 124 0.44 13.18 -18.73
N ASP A 125 1.47 12.79 -19.51
CA ASP A 125 2.87 12.91 -19.10
C ASP A 125 3.42 14.35 -19.18
N GLY A 126 2.88 15.18 -20.07
CA GLY A 126 3.38 16.54 -20.35
C GLY A 126 3.00 17.59 -19.31
N VAL A 127 2.05 17.32 -18.43
CA VAL A 127 1.52 18.29 -17.46
C VAL A 127 2.20 18.10 -16.12
N GLN A 128 2.84 19.15 -15.60
CA GLN A 128 3.37 19.19 -14.24
C GLN A 128 2.43 19.92 -13.29
N SER A 129 1.86 21.05 -13.69
CA SER A 129 0.92 21.82 -12.89
C SER A 129 -0.52 21.55 -13.33
N ILE A 130 -1.29 20.90 -12.47
CA ILE A 130 -2.74 20.71 -12.67
C ILE A 130 -3.44 22.00 -12.23
N SER A 131 -3.47 22.99 -13.11
CA SER A 131 -4.16 24.26 -12.89
C SER A 131 -5.68 24.13 -13.06
N ALA A 132 -6.45 25.14 -12.65
CA ALA A 132 -7.90 25.21 -12.92
C ALA A 132 -8.20 25.13 -14.43
N ALA A 133 -7.35 25.74 -15.25
CA ALA A 133 -7.48 25.67 -16.72
C ALA A 133 -7.25 24.23 -17.23
N GLU A 134 -6.23 23.54 -16.75
CA GLU A 134 -5.99 22.13 -17.09
C GLU A 134 -7.13 21.25 -16.59
N LEU A 135 -7.54 21.40 -15.34
CA LEU A 135 -8.64 20.64 -14.76
C LEU A 135 -9.94 20.77 -15.55
N ASN A 136 -10.26 21.97 -16.06
CA ASN A 136 -11.45 22.23 -16.87
C ASN A 136 -11.42 21.60 -18.27
N ARG A 137 -10.30 21.04 -18.70
CA ARG A 137 -10.22 20.25 -19.95
C ARG A 137 -10.72 18.81 -19.77
N HIS A 138 -10.99 18.41 -18.55
CA HIS A 138 -11.38 17.05 -18.18
C HIS A 138 -12.79 16.99 -17.61
N ALA A 139 -13.45 15.85 -17.75
CA ALA A 139 -14.81 15.63 -17.24
C ALA A 139 -14.80 15.24 -15.75
N TRP A 140 -14.43 16.15 -14.86
CA TRP A 140 -14.35 15.90 -13.42
C TRP A 140 -15.61 16.31 -12.64
N ARG A 141 -16.37 17.27 -13.18
CA ARG A 141 -17.54 17.85 -12.49
C ARG A 141 -18.59 16.80 -12.15
N GLY A 142 -19.21 16.95 -10.98
CA GLY A 142 -20.20 16.00 -10.46
C GLY A 142 -19.61 14.71 -9.85
N ALA A 143 -18.29 14.50 -9.92
CA ALA A 143 -17.65 13.41 -9.23
C ALA A 143 -17.42 13.80 -7.75
N PRO A 144 -17.92 13.02 -6.77
CA PRO A 144 -17.68 13.33 -5.36
C PRO A 144 -16.23 13.11 -4.92
N ARG A 145 -15.48 12.28 -5.65
CA ARG A 145 -14.06 12.01 -5.41
C ARG A 145 -13.32 12.08 -6.74
N VAL A 146 -12.20 12.80 -6.77
CA VAL A 146 -11.40 13.01 -7.98
C VAL A 146 -9.99 12.48 -7.75
N ILE A 147 -9.53 11.60 -8.64
CA ILE A 147 -8.23 10.97 -8.56
C ILE A 147 -7.45 11.32 -9.83
N PHE A 148 -6.26 11.88 -9.66
CA PHE A 148 -5.38 12.27 -10.75
C PHE A 148 -4.34 11.17 -11.03
N ARG A 149 -4.39 10.63 -12.24
CA ARG A 149 -3.34 9.81 -12.82
C ARG A 149 -2.42 10.69 -13.65
N THR A 150 -1.16 10.74 -13.30
CA THR A 150 -0.18 11.67 -13.88
C THR A 150 1.02 10.92 -14.46
N ARG A 151 2.08 11.67 -14.78
CA ARG A 151 3.36 11.12 -15.21
C ARG A 151 3.95 10.13 -14.21
N SER A 152 3.62 10.25 -12.93
CA SER A 152 4.17 9.37 -11.90
C SER A 152 3.80 7.91 -12.14
N SER A 153 2.52 7.61 -12.38
CA SER A 153 2.09 6.25 -12.74
C SER A 153 2.55 5.85 -14.15
N GLN A 154 2.64 6.80 -15.09
CA GLN A 154 3.10 6.48 -16.44
C GLN A 154 4.56 6.05 -16.46
N ARG A 155 5.37 6.54 -15.51
CA ARG A 155 6.80 6.26 -15.38
C ARG A 155 7.13 5.26 -14.25
N GLY A 156 6.12 4.76 -13.53
CA GLY A 156 6.27 3.79 -12.45
C GLY A 156 7.04 4.33 -11.23
N TRP A 157 6.92 5.63 -10.93
CA TRP A 157 7.70 6.27 -9.88
C TRP A 157 7.37 5.76 -8.48
N MET A 158 6.17 5.26 -8.25
CA MET A 158 5.79 4.63 -6.96
C MET A 158 6.42 3.24 -6.74
N HIS A 159 7.18 2.73 -7.72
CA HIS A 159 7.95 1.50 -7.64
C HIS A 159 9.47 1.73 -7.67
N SER A 160 9.91 2.96 -7.36
CA SER A 160 11.32 3.35 -7.30
C SER A 160 11.58 4.16 -6.04
N SER A 161 12.66 3.86 -5.32
CA SER A 161 13.08 4.66 -4.15
C SER A 161 13.63 6.04 -4.50
N THR A 162 13.79 6.34 -5.79
CA THR A 162 14.23 7.66 -6.26
C THR A 162 13.11 8.68 -6.07
N PHE A 163 13.40 9.76 -5.34
CA PHE A 163 12.50 10.88 -5.24
C PHE A 163 12.61 11.78 -6.48
N HIS A 164 11.50 12.03 -7.16
CA HIS A 164 11.41 12.87 -8.37
C HIS A 164 10.82 14.23 -8.02
N ARG A 165 11.63 15.30 -8.07
CA ARG A 165 11.20 16.66 -7.73
C ARG A 165 10.30 17.30 -8.78
N ASP A 166 10.27 16.75 -9.98
CA ASP A 166 9.46 17.21 -11.13
C ASP A 166 8.11 16.53 -11.24
N PHE A 167 7.62 15.93 -10.17
CA PHE A 167 6.30 15.29 -10.14
C PHE A 167 5.18 16.29 -10.45
N ALA A 168 4.05 15.76 -10.95
CA ALA A 168 2.86 16.57 -11.18
C ALA A 168 2.17 16.89 -9.85
N TYR A 169 1.70 18.13 -9.72
CA TYR A 169 1.05 18.62 -8.52
C TYR A 169 -0.25 19.36 -8.85
N ILE A 170 -1.12 19.52 -7.87
CA ILE A 170 -2.37 20.27 -7.98
C ILE A 170 -2.08 21.73 -7.65
N ALA A 171 -2.35 22.64 -8.59
CA ALA A 171 -2.16 24.06 -8.34
C ALA A 171 -3.24 24.61 -7.38
N PRO A 172 -2.96 25.69 -6.63
CA PRO A 172 -3.91 26.25 -5.68
C PRO A 172 -5.26 26.66 -6.28
N ASP A 173 -5.28 27.15 -7.53
CA ASP A 173 -6.51 27.50 -8.24
C ASP A 173 -7.37 26.28 -8.59
N ALA A 174 -6.76 25.14 -8.91
CA ALA A 174 -7.46 23.88 -9.10
C ALA A 174 -7.99 23.32 -7.79
N ALA A 175 -7.18 23.38 -6.71
CA ALA A 175 -7.59 22.98 -5.37
C ALA A 175 -8.81 23.79 -4.90
N GLN A 176 -8.81 25.12 -5.13
CA GLN A 176 -9.94 25.98 -4.81
C GLN A 176 -11.19 25.60 -5.63
N LEU A 177 -11.03 25.34 -6.93
CA LEU A 177 -12.11 24.94 -7.80
C LEU A 177 -12.74 23.60 -7.40
N LEU A 178 -11.93 22.62 -6.98
CA LEU A 178 -12.40 21.33 -6.45
C LEU A 178 -13.16 21.51 -5.14
N ALA A 179 -12.62 22.32 -4.24
CA ALA A 179 -13.23 22.59 -2.94
C ALA A 179 -14.59 23.32 -3.08
N ASP A 180 -14.66 24.31 -3.96
CA ASP A 180 -15.91 25.08 -4.20
C ASP A 180 -16.98 24.25 -4.92
N ALA A 181 -16.58 23.21 -5.67
CA ALA A 181 -17.50 22.28 -6.29
C ALA A 181 -18.00 21.18 -5.33
N GLY A 182 -17.55 21.16 -4.08
CA GLY A 182 -17.98 20.18 -3.08
C GLY A 182 -17.39 18.78 -3.26
N VAL A 183 -16.21 18.67 -3.86
CA VAL A 183 -15.46 17.41 -3.91
C VAL A 183 -15.13 16.98 -2.48
N GLN A 184 -15.34 15.69 -2.19
CA GLN A 184 -15.22 15.13 -0.83
C GLN A 184 -13.84 14.52 -0.57
N LEU A 185 -13.10 14.17 -1.63
CA LEU A 185 -11.76 13.58 -1.55
C LEU A 185 -11.00 13.87 -2.84
N VAL A 186 -9.72 14.16 -2.70
CA VAL A 186 -8.79 14.29 -3.83
C VAL A 186 -7.69 13.24 -3.69
N GLY A 187 -7.34 12.57 -4.80
CA GLY A 187 -6.25 11.60 -4.84
C GLY A 187 -5.24 11.93 -5.94
N ILE A 188 -3.97 11.58 -5.71
CA ILE A 188 -2.89 11.74 -6.70
C ILE A 188 -1.90 10.56 -6.62
N ASP A 189 -1.26 10.28 -7.74
CA ASP A 189 -0.37 9.15 -7.92
C ASP A 189 1.10 9.44 -7.62
N TYR A 190 1.38 10.40 -6.74
CA TYR A 190 2.70 10.62 -6.16
C TYR A 190 2.60 11.04 -4.70
N ILE A 191 3.74 11.04 -3.99
CA ILE A 191 3.82 11.22 -2.53
C ILE A 191 3.67 12.68 -2.07
N SER A 192 3.20 13.58 -2.95
CA SER A 192 2.69 14.91 -2.59
C SER A 192 1.76 15.45 -3.66
N ALA A 193 0.66 16.08 -3.21
CA ALA A 193 -0.23 16.87 -4.06
C ALA A 193 0.26 18.32 -4.23
N GLU A 194 1.18 18.78 -3.39
CA GLU A 194 1.75 20.13 -3.43
C GLU A 194 2.92 20.23 -4.40
N GLN A 195 3.18 21.40 -4.95
CA GLN A 195 4.39 21.67 -5.71
C GLN A 195 5.64 21.46 -4.82
N PHE A 196 6.65 20.76 -5.34
CA PHE A 196 7.92 20.61 -4.61
C PHE A 196 8.53 21.99 -4.29
N ALA A 197 8.96 22.17 -3.04
CA ALA A 197 9.55 23.41 -2.53
C ALA A 197 8.67 24.66 -2.74
N ALA A 198 7.36 24.52 -2.77
CA ALA A 198 6.44 25.66 -2.81
C ALA A 198 6.70 26.60 -1.63
N PRO A 199 6.66 27.93 -1.82
CA PRO A 199 6.91 28.89 -0.75
C PRO A 199 5.85 28.84 0.35
N ALA A 200 4.66 28.31 0.03
CA ALA A 200 3.58 28.03 0.97
C ALA A 200 2.77 26.82 0.48
N PRO A 201 2.35 25.91 1.37
CA PRO A 201 1.60 24.70 1.02
C PRO A 201 0.12 25.01 0.81
N MET A 202 -0.20 25.78 -0.23
CA MET A 202 -1.53 26.33 -0.45
C MET A 202 -2.55 25.27 -0.88
N THR A 203 -2.15 24.28 -1.66
CA THR A 203 -3.03 23.18 -2.09
C THR A 203 -3.54 22.39 -0.88
N HIS A 204 -2.64 21.98 0.00
CA HIS A 204 -3.01 21.29 1.23
C HIS A 204 -3.89 22.16 2.12
N ARG A 205 -3.53 23.43 2.34
CA ARG A 205 -4.32 24.34 3.18
C ARG A 205 -5.73 24.54 2.67
N ILE A 206 -5.92 24.65 1.36
CA ILE A 206 -7.24 24.81 0.74
C ILE A 206 -8.07 23.55 0.93
N LEU A 207 -7.56 22.39 0.54
CA LEU A 207 -8.31 21.13 0.59
C LEU A 207 -8.58 20.70 2.04
N LEU A 208 -7.54 20.57 2.85
CA LEU A 208 -7.65 20.15 4.25
C LEU A 208 -8.40 21.17 5.11
N GLY A 209 -8.30 22.47 4.79
CA GLY A 209 -9.08 23.54 5.46
C GLY A 209 -10.58 23.46 5.20
N ARG A 210 -11.00 22.78 4.12
CA ARG A 210 -12.40 22.45 3.83
C ARG A 210 -12.80 21.05 4.29
N GLY A 211 -11.92 20.35 5.04
CA GLY A 211 -12.15 18.99 5.52
C GLY A 211 -12.10 17.93 4.41
N ILE A 212 -11.47 18.24 3.27
CA ILE A 212 -11.29 17.33 2.14
C ILE A 212 -9.99 16.56 2.35
N PRO A 213 -10.01 15.26 2.69
CA PRO A 213 -8.81 14.46 2.83
C PRO A 213 -8.11 14.31 1.48
N ILE A 214 -6.78 14.22 1.52
CA ILE A 214 -5.95 14.02 0.33
C ILE A 214 -5.38 12.61 0.40
N VAL A 215 -5.49 11.85 -0.69
CA VAL A 215 -4.85 10.54 -0.84
C VAL A 215 -3.65 10.71 -1.76
N GLU A 216 -2.47 10.40 -1.26
CA GLU A 216 -1.22 10.53 -1.99
C GLU A 216 -0.55 9.17 -2.22
N GLY A 217 0.38 9.09 -3.15
CA GLY A 217 1.14 7.87 -3.41
C GLY A 217 0.33 6.71 -3.99
N LEU A 218 -0.73 7.00 -4.77
CA LEU A 218 -1.49 5.96 -5.45
C LEU A 218 -0.67 5.33 -6.59
N ALA A 219 -0.73 4.00 -6.74
CA ALA A 219 -0.12 3.26 -7.85
C ALA A 219 -1.19 3.03 -8.94
N LEU A 220 -1.26 3.94 -9.92
CA LEU A 220 -2.30 3.92 -10.95
C LEU A 220 -1.83 3.39 -12.31
N GLU A 221 -0.73 2.61 -12.34
CA GLU A 221 -0.26 1.91 -13.53
C GLU A 221 -1.36 0.96 -14.03
N GLY A 222 -1.70 1.09 -15.31
CA GLY A 222 -2.77 0.27 -15.91
C GLY A 222 -4.21 0.70 -15.57
N VAL A 223 -4.42 1.65 -14.67
CA VAL A 223 -5.74 2.24 -14.42
C VAL A 223 -6.04 3.25 -15.52
N ARG A 224 -7.20 3.10 -16.17
CA ARG A 224 -7.66 4.03 -17.24
C ARG A 224 -8.55 5.11 -16.63
N ALA A 225 -8.62 6.27 -17.31
CA ALA A 225 -9.60 7.29 -16.94
C ALA A 225 -11.03 6.72 -16.96
N GLY A 226 -11.89 7.21 -16.05
CA GLY A 226 -13.29 6.78 -15.95
C GLY A 226 -13.82 6.71 -14.53
N ASP A 227 -15.02 6.17 -14.39
CA ASP A 227 -15.73 6.06 -13.13
C ASP A 227 -15.43 4.73 -12.41
N TYR A 228 -15.21 4.82 -11.12
CA TYR A 228 -14.87 3.71 -10.23
C TYR A 228 -15.65 3.81 -8.91
N ASP A 229 -15.76 2.70 -8.21
CA ASP A 229 -15.96 2.69 -6.77
C ASP A 229 -14.57 2.69 -6.12
N LEU A 230 -14.35 3.60 -5.18
CA LEU A 230 -13.14 3.71 -4.36
C LEU A 230 -13.41 3.18 -2.97
N ILE A 231 -12.45 2.44 -2.43
CA ILE A 231 -12.29 2.22 -0.99
C ILE A 231 -10.83 2.56 -0.68
N VAL A 232 -10.63 3.52 0.23
CA VAL A 232 -9.29 3.86 0.73
C VAL A 232 -9.40 4.08 2.23
N LEU A 233 -8.75 3.22 3.01
CA LEU A 233 -8.86 3.25 4.46
C LEU A 233 -7.47 3.37 5.10
N PRO A 234 -7.23 4.43 5.88
CA PRO A 234 -5.98 4.61 6.60
C PRO A 234 -5.88 3.68 7.80
N MET A 235 -4.68 3.43 8.27
CA MET A 235 -4.48 2.91 9.62
C MET A 235 -5.11 3.90 10.62
N LYS A 236 -5.85 3.38 11.61
CA LYS A 236 -6.45 4.20 12.65
C LYS A 236 -5.42 4.54 13.72
N VAL A 237 -4.56 5.52 13.44
CA VAL A 237 -3.50 6.00 14.34
C VAL A 237 -4.02 7.19 15.11
N GLY A 238 -4.13 7.08 16.44
CA GLY A 238 -4.76 8.12 17.28
C GLY A 238 -3.94 9.41 17.35
N GLY A 239 -4.55 10.55 17.01
CA GLY A 239 -3.97 11.88 17.23
C GLY A 239 -2.86 12.28 16.24
N HIS A 240 -2.75 11.64 15.07
CA HIS A 240 -1.75 11.96 14.06
C HIS A 240 -2.36 12.57 12.79
N GLU A 241 -1.52 13.26 12.02
CA GLU A 241 -1.88 14.08 10.87
C GLU A 241 -2.14 13.28 9.58
N ALA A 242 -1.62 12.05 9.52
CA ALA A 242 -1.73 11.17 8.37
C ALA A 242 -1.56 9.69 8.78
N ALA A 243 -1.85 8.78 7.88
CA ALA A 243 -1.48 7.37 8.03
C ALA A 243 -1.42 6.66 6.68
N PRO A 244 -0.55 5.64 6.53
CA PRO A 244 -0.58 4.71 5.41
C PRO A 244 -1.95 4.07 5.24
N ALA A 245 -2.34 3.84 3.98
CA ALA A 245 -3.67 3.37 3.63
C ALA A 245 -3.62 2.23 2.60
N ARG A 246 -4.65 1.36 2.61
CA ARG A 246 -4.92 0.46 1.50
C ARG A 246 -5.97 1.10 0.60
N ALA A 247 -5.66 1.27 -0.68
CA ALA A 247 -6.54 1.85 -1.69
C ALA A 247 -6.88 0.81 -2.77
N VAL A 248 -8.16 0.67 -3.07
CA VAL A 248 -8.64 -0.22 -4.12
C VAL A 248 -9.71 0.45 -4.96
N LEU A 249 -9.71 0.17 -6.25
CA LEU A 249 -10.68 0.65 -7.22
C LEU A 249 -11.44 -0.51 -7.84
N ARG A 250 -12.72 -0.30 -8.11
CA ARG A 250 -13.52 -1.21 -8.94
C ARG A 250 -14.23 -0.40 -10.02
N LYS A 251 -13.94 -0.72 -11.28
CA LYS A 251 -14.53 0.01 -12.40
C LYS A 251 -16.06 -0.07 -12.36
N ARG A 252 -16.72 1.06 -12.48
CA ARG A 252 -18.18 1.11 -12.62
C ARG A 252 -18.56 0.81 -14.07
N ILE A 253 -19.49 -0.10 -14.22
CA ILE A 253 -20.10 -0.41 -15.51
C ILE A 253 -21.34 0.51 -15.62
N PRO A 254 -21.52 1.21 -16.74
CA PRO A 254 -22.69 2.07 -16.99
C PRO A 254 -24.01 1.34 -16.80
#